data_40251b13fb2ef28fe4ea8f8cce8c0263
#
_entry.id   40251b13fb2ef28fe4ea8f8cce8c0263
#
_cell.length_a   1.000
_cell.length_b   1.000
_cell.length_c   1.000
_cell.angle_alpha   90.00
_cell.angle_beta   90.00
_cell.angle_gamma   90.00
#
_symmetry.space_group_name_H-M   'P 1'
#
loop_
_entity.id
_entity.type
_entity.pdbx_description
1 polymer ?
#
loop_
_entity_poly.entity_id
_entity_poly.type
_entity_poly.pdbx_seq_one_letter_code
_entity_poly.pdbx_strand_id
1 'polypeptide(L)'
;KDKNLVDPSWWPIFETIDKALGGAGTASTPSPAAAAPAAPATPAAAPAAPAAPTAPVASKPTKAPATPSPAPATPKANTVEPAEDKIVPLRGPAKAVVTTMEESLTVPTATTVRAVPAKLLIENRSAINKYLASTRGGKVSFTHIIGYAVIRAVAAMPSMNVTYNVDEKGKPVAVHNAHVNFGLAIDIPRPDGSRNLVVPNIKGAEQLSFREFWDAYNDIVKRGRNGALTIEDFRGTTVSLTNPGGIGTVHSVPRLSKGQAAIIGVGALEYPAEFRGLSEKLITQQGLSKIITLTSTYDHRVIQGAGSGEFLKLVEHYLLGGDDFYDAIFRDLRIPFEPVRWARDNHIDDEHEISKVARIQQLIHAYRVHGHLTAATNPVGYKMRSHPDLKLERYGLTLWDLDRVYPTGGFGGAERLPLRTILERLHEAYSGSLAVEYMYSEDPEVRAWFQERLEHGATKPNREEQLRVLSKLVEAEAFEHFLQTKYLGQKRFSLEGGESLIPLLDAV
;
A
#
# COMPACT_ATOMS: atom_id res chain seq x y z
N LYS A 1 -32.93 10.61 32.02
CA LYS A 1 -33.41 10.24 30.68
C LYS A 1 -34.92 10.44 30.66
N ASP A 2 -35.43 11.09 29.62
CA ASP A 2 -36.84 11.53 29.57
C ASP A 2 -37.75 10.30 29.48
N LYS A 3 -38.57 10.10 30.51
CA LYS A 3 -39.47 8.97 30.63
C LYS A 3 -40.57 8.97 29.56
N ASN A 4 -40.80 10.10 28.90
CA ASN A 4 -41.84 10.26 27.91
C ASN A 4 -41.52 9.75 26.50
N LEU A 5 -40.28 9.27 26.31
CA LEU A 5 -39.80 8.75 25.02
C LEU A 5 -39.90 7.23 24.88
N VAL A 6 -40.41 6.53 25.91
CA VAL A 6 -40.49 5.06 25.91
C VAL A 6 -41.87 4.63 26.34
N ASP A 7 -42.44 3.63 25.66
CA ASP A 7 -43.73 3.04 26.01
C ASP A 7 -43.76 2.60 27.49
N PRO A 8 -44.80 2.97 28.27
CA PRO A 8 -44.90 2.67 29.71
C PRO A 8 -44.76 1.18 30.06
N SER A 9 -45.08 0.28 29.14
CA SER A 9 -44.96 -1.18 29.35
C SER A 9 -43.53 -1.67 29.56
N TRP A 10 -42.52 -0.88 29.18
CA TRP A 10 -41.10 -1.22 29.34
C TRP A 10 -40.50 -0.79 30.69
N TRP A 11 -41.19 0.05 31.47
CA TRP A 11 -40.64 0.57 32.72
C TRP A 11 -40.30 -0.51 33.76
N PRO A 12 -41.16 -1.54 33.98
CA PRO A 12 -40.81 -2.61 34.93
C PRO A 12 -39.54 -3.38 34.55
N ILE A 13 -39.25 -3.50 33.26
CA ILE A 13 -38.07 -4.19 32.76
C ILE A 13 -36.81 -3.34 33.04
N PHE A 14 -36.86 -2.02 32.80
CA PHE A 14 -35.76 -1.13 33.11
C PHE A 14 -35.48 -1.00 34.61
N GLU A 15 -36.49 -0.99 35.45
CA GLU A 15 -36.35 -1.00 36.92
C GLU A 15 -35.70 -2.31 37.42
N THR A 16 -35.99 -3.44 36.77
CA THR A 16 -35.40 -4.73 37.06
C THR A 16 -33.90 -4.76 36.67
N ILE A 17 -33.56 -4.17 35.54
CA ILE A 17 -32.19 -4.04 35.04
C ILE A 17 -31.36 -3.10 35.93
N ASP A 18 -31.89 -1.95 36.32
CA ASP A 18 -31.21 -1.00 37.24
C ASP A 18 -30.96 -1.62 38.62
N LYS A 19 -31.88 -2.45 39.09
CA LYS A 19 -31.76 -3.18 40.35
C LYS A 19 -30.74 -4.32 40.26
N ALA A 20 -30.61 -4.97 39.10
CA ALA A 20 -29.63 -6.02 38.84
C ALA A 20 -28.20 -5.47 38.64
N LEU A 21 -28.06 -4.24 38.16
CA LEU A 21 -26.78 -3.55 37.93
C LEU A 21 -26.25 -2.79 39.15
N GLY A 22 -26.91 -2.88 40.33
CA GLY A 22 -26.49 -2.28 41.59
C GLY A 22 -26.44 -0.76 41.48
N GLY A 23 -27.52 -0.07 41.87
CA GLY A 23 -27.62 1.40 41.82
C GLY A 23 -26.38 2.11 42.39
N ALA A 24 -25.55 2.64 41.56
CA ALA A 24 -24.40 3.49 41.94
C ALA A 24 -24.92 4.89 42.20
N GLY A 25 -25.11 5.20 43.52
CA GLY A 25 -25.39 6.54 44.00
C GLY A 25 -24.24 7.49 43.71
N THR A 26 -24.60 8.67 43.27
CA THR A 26 -23.70 9.82 43.09
C THR A 26 -23.03 10.18 44.41
N ALA A 27 -21.70 9.94 44.55
CA ALA A 27 -20.88 10.49 45.57
C ALA A 27 -19.87 11.48 44.93
N SER A 28 -19.99 12.72 45.37
CA SER A 28 -19.07 13.82 45.05
C SER A 28 -17.67 13.58 45.60
N THR A 29 -16.67 13.62 44.72
CA THR A 29 -15.24 13.57 45.06
C THR A 29 -14.74 14.95 45.53
N PRO A 30 -14.00 15.03 46.62
CA PRO A 30 -13.21 16.24 46.93
C PRO A 30 -11.88 16.21 46.18
N SER A 31 -11.52 17.37 45.62
CA SER A 31 -10.25 17.66 44.95
C SER A 31 -9.07 17.55 45.92
N PRO A 32 -7.96 16.89 45.61
CA PRO A 32 -6.73 17.00 46.38
C PRO A 32 -5.87 18.16 45.89
N ALA A 33 -5.39 18.93 46.87
CA ALA A 33 -4.48 20.06 46.72
C ALA A 33 -3.11 19.63 46.15
N ALA A 34 -2.52 20.53 45.36
CA ALA A 34 -1.21 20.40 44.77
C ALA A 34 -0.10 20.29 45.84
N ALA A 35 0.74 19.25 45.75
CA ALA A 35 2.01 19.15 46.45
C ALA A 35 3.15 19.51 45.48
N ALA A 36 4.07 20.37 45.96
CA ALA A 36 5.24 20.87 45.24
C ALA A 36 6.29 19.77 44.99
N PRO A 37 7.12 19.88 43.94
CA PRO A 37 8.09 18.85 43.59
C PRO A 37 9.32 18.89 44.49
N ALA A 38 9.77 17.73 44.97
CA ALA A 38 11.03 17.53 45.67
C ALA A 38 12.22 17.50 44.68
N ALA A 39 13.34 18.06 45.12
CA ALA A 39 14.60 18.18 44.41
C ALA A 39 15.24 16.78 44.10
N PRO A 40 16.06 16.65 43.03
CA PRO A 40 16.65 15.37 42.65
C PRO A 40 17.83 14.99 43.53
N ALA A 41 17.88 13.72 43.93
CA ALA A 41 18.99 13.11 44.64
C ALA A 41 20.17 12.81 43.70
N THR A 42 21.37 13.04 44.18
CA THR A 42 22.68 12.81 43.55
C THR A 42 22.89 11.31 43.22
N PRO A 43 23.49 10.93 42.07
CA PRO A 43 23.73 9.54 41.77
C PRO A 43 24.90 8.94 42.55
N ALA A 44 24.70 7.74 43.08
CA ALA A 44 25.72 6.92 43.71
C ALA A 44 26.70 6.34 42.66
N ALA A 45 27.96 6.22 43.10
CA ALA A 45 29.12 5.77 42.32
C ALA A 45 28.94 4.37 41.73
N ALA A 46 29.42 4.18 40.47
CA ALA A 46 29.49 2.93 39.74
C ALA A 46 30.45 1.93 40.40
N PRO A 47 30.16 0.61 40.38
CA PRO A 47 31.12 -0.42 40.80
C PRO A 47 32.19 -0.67 39.73
N ALA A 48 33.42 -0.91 40.22
CA ALA A 48 34.63 -1.14 39.42
C ALA A 48 34.52 -2.41 38.54
N ALA A 49 35.12 -2.31 37.35
CA ALA A 49 35.25 -3.40 36.39
C ALA A 49 36.13 -4.55 36.93
N PRO A 50 35.81 -5.84 36.58
CA PRO A 50 36.67 -6.98 36.91
C PRO A 50 37.90 -7.05 36.00
N ALA A 51 39.03 -7.41 36.60
CA ALA A 51 40.32 -7.54 35.97
C ALA A 51 40.36 -8.66 34.92
N ALA A 52 41.15 -8.42 33.87
CA ALA A 52 41.42 -9.35 32.80
C ALA A 52 42.19 -10.60 33.27
N PRO A 53 41.95 -11.80 32.72
CA PRO A 53 42.73 -12.99 33.05
C PRO A 53 44.11 -12.96 32.38
N THR A 54 45.13 -13.29 33.17
CA THR A 54 46.54 -13.45 32.76
C THR A 54 46.73 -14.66 31.83
N ALA A 55 47.52 -14.48 30.80
CA ALA A 55 47.88 -15.52 29.82
C ALA A 55 48.80 -16.60 30.44
N PRO A 56 48.68 -17.88 30.07
CA PRO A 56 49.60 -18.93 30.55
C PRO A 56 50.93 -18.88 29.84
N VAL A 57 51.98 -19.14 30.64
CA VAL A 57 53.41 -19.20 30.26
C VAL A 57 53.66 -20.41 29.30
N ALA A 58 54.33 -20.15 28.21
CA ALA A 58 54.71 -21.13 27.24
C ALA A 58 55.86 -22.06 27.74
N SER A 59 55.64 -23.39 27.71
CA SER A 59 56.68 -24.41 27.90
C SER A 59 57.39 -24.70 26.55
N LYS A 60 58.76 -24.76 26.60
CA LYS A 60 59.63 -25.04 25.47
C LYS A 60 59.37 -26.46 24.89
N PRO A 61 59.39 -26.65 23.56
CA PRO A 61 59.41 -27.96 22.96
C PRO A 61 60.83 -28.47 22.72
N THR A 62 60.99 -29.73 22.98
CA THR A 62 62.18 -30.54 22.75
C THR A 62 62.36 -30.82 21.24
N LYS A 63 63.64 -30.73 20.78
CA LYS A 63 64.08 -30.84 19.42
C LYS A 63 64.03 -32.30 18.92
N ALA A 64 63.39 -32.60 17.81
CA ALA A 64 63.58 -33.83 17.02
C ALA A 64 64.00 -33.44 15.58
N PRO A 65 64.83 -34.33 14.87
CA PRO A 65 65.67 -33.90 13.74
C PRO A 65 64.85 -33.65 12.45
N ALA A 66 65.30 -32.65 11.73
CA ALA A 66 64.74 -32.16 10.49
C ALA A 66 65.05 -33.05 9.28
N THR A 67 63.99 -33.38 8.52
CA THR A 67 64.07 -33.80 7.10
C THR A 67 64.01 -32.55 6.21
N PRO A 68 64.80 -32.43 5.12
CA PRO A 68 64.82 -31.20 4.33
C PRO A 68 63.53 -31.01 3.52
N SER A 69 62.83 -29.88 3.79
CA SER A 69 61.72 -29.40 3.01
C SER A 69 62.16 -28.77 1.70
N PRO A 70 61.44 -28.95 0.59
CA PRO A 70 61.81 -28.30 -0.69
C PRO A 70 61.60 -26.78 -0.58
N ALA A 71 62.48 -26.05 -1.26
CA ALA A 71 62.49 -24.58 -1.28
C ALA A 71 61.13 -23.97 -1.66
N PRO A 72 60.78 -22.83 -1.06
CA PRO A 72 59.50 -22.14 -1.41
C PRO A 72 59.58 -21.62 -2.85
N ALA A 73 58.60 -22.06 -3.65
CA ALA A 73 58.39 -21.51 -4.99
C ALA A 73 58.14 -19.99 -4.88
N THR A 74 58.96 -19.21 -5.56
CA THR A 74 58.75 -17.77 -5.76
C THR A 74 57.36 -17.50 -6.26
N PRO A 75 56.61 -16.56 -5.67
CA PRO A 75 55.29 -16.18 -6.21
C PRO A 75 55.50 -15.67 -7.65
N LYS A 76 54.90 -16.33 -8.62
CA LYS A 76 54.78 -15.78 -9.96
C LYS A 76 54.04 -14.44 -9.83
N ALA A 77 54.75 -13.36 -10.14
CA ALA A 77 54.13 -12.07 -10.32
C ALA A 77 53.01 -12.23 -11.36
N ASN A 78 51.75 -11.99 -10.96
CA ASN A 78 50.65 -11.81 -11.89
C ASN A 78 51.00 -10.56 -12.72
N THR A 79 51.65 -10.72 -13.84
CA THR A 79 51.71 -9.72 -14.88
C THR A 79 50.32 -9.63 -15.47
N VAL A 80 49.52 -8.68 -14.95
CA VAL A 80 48.29 -8.22 -15.59
C VAL A 80 48.75 -7.57 -16.89
N GLU A 81 48.48 -8.18 -18.04
CA GLU A 81 48.65 -7.52 -19.32
C GLU A 81 47.89 -6.20 -19.29
N PRO A 82 48.49 -5.09 -19.70
CA PRO A 82 47.79 -3.83 -19.76
C PRO A 82 46.62 -3.95 -20.74
N ALA A 83 45.37 -4.03 -20.19
CA ALA A 83 44.19 -3.94 -21.00
C ALA A 83 44.16 -2.54 -21.63
N GLU A 84 44.12 -2.46 -22.95
CA GLU A 84 43.98 -1.19 -23.65
C GLU A 84 42.56 -0.59 -23.35
N ASP A 85 42.54 0.67 -22.97
CA ASP A 85 41.29 1.40 -22.73
C ASP A 85 40.48 1.52 -24.03
N LYS A 86 39.25 1.03 -24.01
CA LYS A 86 38.33 1.13 -25.17
C LYS A 86 37.64 2.49 -25.18
N ILE A 87 38.07 3.39 -26.05
CA ILE A 87 37.48 4.69 -26.25
C ILE A 87 36.25 4.56 -27.19
N VAL A 88 35.04 4.88 -26.69
CA VAL A 88 33.81 4.84 -27.46
C VAL A 88 33.20 6.24 -27.54
N PRO A 89 32.99 6.81 -28.75
CA PRO A 89 32.34 8.13 -28.88
C PRO A 89 30.87 8.11 -28.47
N LEU A 90 30.44 9.06 -27.64
CA LEU A 90 29.08 9.25 -27.26
C LEU A 90 28.27 9.90 -28.38
N ARG A 91 27.25 9.22 -28.92
CA ARG A 91 26.39 9.69 -30.03
C ARG A 91 24.90 9.56 -29.68
N GLY A 92 24.07 10.34 -30.39
CA GLY A 92 22.61 10.29 -30.22
C GLY A 92 22.16 10.56 -28.78
N PRO A 93 21.33 9.68 -28.18
CA PRO A 93 20.82 9.88 -26.84
C PRO A 93 21.89 10.03 -25.76
N ALA A 94 23.03 9.31 -25.89
CA ALA A 94 24.13 9.43 -24.93
C ALA A 94 24.77 10.82 -24.95
N LYS A 95 24.90 11.44 -26.14
CA LYS A 95 25.37 12.84 -26.29
C LYS A 95 24.35 13.81 -25.67
N ALA A 96 23.05 13.60 -25.87
CA ALA A 96 22.01 14.45 -25.29
C ALA A 96 22.05 14.42 -23.74
N VAL A 97 22.32 13.26 -23.14
CA VAL A 97 22.50 13.15 -21.69
C VAL A 97 23.68 13.98 -21.21
N VAL A 98 24.83 13.96 -21.93
CA VAL A 98 26.00 14.79 -21.58
C VAL A 98 25.59 16.26 -21.57
N THR A 99 24.99 16.77 -22.65
CA THR A 99 24.56 18.16 -22.75
C THR A 99 23.59 18.54 -21.61
N THR A 100 22.59 17.69 -21.33
CA THR A 100 21.64 17.94 -20.24
C THR A 100 22.33 17.96 -18.87
N MET A 101 23.31 17.10 -18.65
CA MET A 101 24.06 17.06 -17.38
C MET A 101 25.00 18.27 -17.22
N GLU A 102 25.65 18.71 -18.28
CA GLU A 102 26.44 19.94 -18.26
C GLU A 102 25.56 21.17 -17.98
N GLU A 103 24.41 21.29 -18.64
CA GLU A 103 23.43 22.34 -18.34
C GLU A 103 22.92 22.28 -16.90
N SER A 104 22.73 21.08 -16.33
CA SER A 104 22.27 20.89 -14.95
C SER A 104 23.21 21.47 -13.90
N LEU A 105 24.52 21.59 -14.24
CA LEU A 105 25.51 22.19 -13.34
C LEU A 105 25.28 23.68 -13.12
N THR A 106 24.54 24.34 -14.01
CA THR A 106 24.17 25.77 -13.88
C THR A 106 23.00 26.00 -12.92
N VAL A 107 22.34 24.93 -12.45
CA VAL A 107 21.22 25.01 -11.53
C VAL A 107 21.71 24.78 -10.10
N PRO A 108 21.69 25.79 -9.20
CA PRO A 108 22.01 25.59 -7.80
C PRO A 108 20.88 24.84 -7.12
N THR A 109 21.11 23.58 -6.84
CA THR A 109 20.10 22.70 -6.24
C THR A 109 20.32 22.52 -4.74
N ALA A 110 19.20 22.34 -4.00
CA ALA A 110 19.22 21.78 -2.65
C ALA A 110 18.29 20.55 -2.61
N THR A 111 18.45 19.71 -1.60
CA THR A 111 17.66 18.49 -1.45
C THR A 111 17.17 18.35 -0.03
N THR A 112 15.87 18.11 0.11
CA THR A 112 15.26 17.69 1.36
C THR A 112 14.96 16.19 1.31
N VAL A 113 15.01 15.52 2.48
CA VAL A 113 14.83 14.07 2.61
C VAL A 113 13.78 13.80 3.69
N ARG A 114 12.89 12.85 3.42
CA ARG A 114 11.88 12.40 4.39
C ARG A 114 11.67 10.90 4.30
N ALA A 115 11.73 10.23 5.47
CA ALA A 115 11.34 8.82 5.59
C ALA A 115 9.84 8.74 5.88
N VAL A 116 9.13 7.87 5.15
CA VAL A 116 7.69 7.69 5.23
C VAL A 116 7.39 6.24 5.60
N PRO A 117 6.57 5.97 6.63
CA PRO A 117 6.11 4.62 6.95
C PRO A 117 5.27 4.05 5.80
N ALA A 118 5.59 2.85 5.35
CA ALA A 118 5.00 2.29 4.13
C ALA A 118 3.91 1.25 4.39
N LYS A 119 3.58 0.92 5.64
CA LYS A 119 2.60 -0.12 5.98
C LYS A 119 1.26 0.13 5.27
N LEU A 120 0.69 1.33 5.41
CA LEU A 120 -0.60 1.67 4.79
C LEU A 120 -0.56 1.60 3.26
N LEU A 121 0.53 2.11 2.66
CA LEU A 121 0.76 2.06 1.23
C LEU A 121 0.81 0.60 0.71
N ILE A 122 1.48 -0.29 1.45
CA ILE A 122 1.58 -1.71 1.11
C ILE A 122 0.20 -2.37 1.17
N GLU A 123 -0.57 -2.12 2.24
CA GLU A 123 -1.88 -2.73 2.45
C GLU A 123 -2.88 -2.31 1.38
N ASN A 124 -3.03 -1.00 1.16
CA ASN A 124 -3.97 -0.52 0.16
C ASN A 124 -3.59 -0.93 -1.26
N ARG A 125 -2.29 -0.91 -1.61
CA ARG A 125 -1.85 -1.44 -2.89
C ARG A 125 -2.15 -2.94 -3.04
N SER A 126 -1.99 -3.74 -1.98
CA SER A 126 -2.31 -5.17 -2.00
C SER A 126 -3.81 -5.38 -2.25
N ALA A 127 -4.67 -4.66 -1.54
CA ALA A 127 -6.12 -4.70 -1.71
C ALA A 127 -6.55 -4.30 -3.14
N ILE A 128 -6.00 -3.20 -3.67
CA ILE A 128 -6.23 -2.74 -5.04
C ILE A 128 -5.87 -3.85 -6.04
N ASN A 129 -4.66 -4.41 -5.94
CA ASN A 129 -4.18 -5.40 -6.90
C ASN A 129 -4.94 -6.74 -6.80
N LYS A 130 -5.38 -7.14 -5.63
CA LYS A 130 -6.24 -8.32 -5.45
C LYS A 130 -7.57 -8.13 -6.16
N TYR A 131 -8.20 -6.96 -6.00
CA TYR A 131 -9.43 -6.62 -6.68
C TYR A 131 -9.27 -6.54 -8.20
N LEU A 132 -8.23 -5.86 -8.70
CA LEU A 132 -7.98 -5.76 -10.13
C LEU A 132 -7.74 -7.14 -10.78
N ALA A 133 -7.00 -8.03 -10.11
CA ALA A 133 -6.72 -9.38 -10.60
C ALA A 133 -8.00 -10.22 -10.74
N SER A 134 -9.01 -10.01 -9.87
CA SER A 134 -10.28 -10.76 -9.93
C SER A 134 -11.31 -10.14 -10.87
N THR A 135 -11.12 -8.90 -11.36
CA THR A 135 -12.15 -8.18 -12.14
C THR A 135 -11.66 -7.75 -13.51
N ARG A 136 -10.84 -6.69 -13.57
CA ARG A 136 -10.50 -5.99 -14.82
C ARG A 136 -9.11 -6.29 -15.33
N GLY A 137 -8.30 -6.93 -14.51
CA GLY A 137 -6.87 -7.08 -14.78
C GLY A 137 -6.08 -5.78 -14.57
N GLY A 138 -4.78 -5.86 -14.82
CA GLY A 138 -3.86 -4.76 -14.58
C GLY A 138 -3.21 -4.83 -13.20
N LYS A 139 -2.21 -3.97 -12.97
CA LYS A 139 -1.45 -3.93 -11.73
C LYS A 139 -1.02 -2.51 -11.38
N VAL A 140 -1.39 -2.05 -10.21
CA VAL A 140 -0.93 -0.78 -9.65
C VAL A 140 0.41 -1.00 -8.95
N SER A 141 1.43 -0.21 -9.31
CA SER A 141 2.75 -0.20 -8.67
C SER A 141 2.80 0.81 -7.53
N PHE A 142 3.82 0.70 -6.67
CA PHE A 142 4.09 1.74 -5.67
C PHE A 142 4.35 3.10 -6.32
N THR A 143 5.04 3.12 -7.46
CA THR A 143 5.34 4.35 -8.20
C THR A 143 4.08 5.07 -8.67
N HIS A 144 3.02 4.35 -9.04
CA HIS A 144 1.73 4.96 -9.41
C HIS A 144 1.11 5.71 -8.22
N ILE A 145 1.04 5.09 -7.04
CA ILE A 145 0.43 5.71 -5.85
C ILE A 145 1.29 6.89 -5.36
N ILE A 146 2.60 6.72 -5.31
CA ILE A 146 3.53 7.76 -4.87
C ILE A 146 3.52 8.94 -5.87
N GLY A 147 3.57 8.64 -7.18
CA GLY A 147 3.50 9.67 -8.22
C GLY A 147 2.21 10.47 -8.14
N TYR A 148 1.08 9.82 -7.91
CA TYR A 148 -0.20 10.50 -7.73
C TYR A 148 -0.22 11.37 -6.47
N ALA A 149 0.36 10.88 -5.34
CA ALA A 149 0.50 11.68 -4.13
C ALA A 149 1.38 12.94 -4.36
N VAL A 150 2.47 12.79 -5.12
CA VAL A 150 3.33 13.92 -5.52
C VAL A 150 2.56 14.94 -6.36
N ILE A 151 1.80 14.49 -7.36
CA ILE A 151 0.99 15.37 -8.22
C ILE A 151 -0.05 16.12 -7.38
N ARG A 152 -0.77 15.44 -6.49
CA ARG A 152 -1.74 16.05 -5.58
C ARG A 152 -1.07 17.08 -4.66
N ALA A 153 0.12 16.77 -4.14
CA ALA A 153 0.87 17.69 -3.29
C ALA A 153 1.36 18.93 -4.06
N VAL A 154 1.82 18.80 -5.31
CA VAL A 154 2.20 19.95 -6.16
C VAL A 154 0.98 20.79 -6.48
N ALA A 155 -0.18 20.19 -6.76
CA ALA A 155 -1.42 20.92 -7.01
C ALA A 155 -1.88 21.71 -5.78
N ALA A 156 -1.73 21.16 -4.57
CA ALA A 156 -2.05 21.83 -3.31
C ALA A 156 -0.99 22.89 -2.91
N MET A 157 0.24 22.75 -3.41
CA MET A 157 1.36 23.67 -3.16
C MET A 157 1.98 24.19 -4.46
N PRO A 158 1.34 25.12 -5.18
CA PRO A 158 1.83 25.64 -6.47
C PRO A 158 3.23 26.27 -6.41
N SER A 159 3.69 26.68 -5.23
CA SER A 159 5.06 27.14 -4.99
C SER A 159 6.13 26.10 -5.30
N MET A 160 5.77 24.81 -5.35
CA MET A 160 6.65 23.71 -5.76
C MET A 160 6.66 23.47 -7.29
N ASN A 161 5.83 24.22 -8.05
CA ASN A 161 5.78 24.18 -9.52
C ASN A 161 6.28 25.48 -10.15
N VAL A 162 7.29 26.09 -9.55
CA VAL A 162 7.88 27.36 -10.01
C VAL A 162 9.24 27.09 -10.60
N THR A 163 9.50 27.61 -11.81
CA THR A 163 10.76 27.46 -12.52
C THR A 163 11.49 28.79 -12.66
N TYR A 164 12.81 28.76 -12.65
CA TYR A 164 13.64 29.92 -12.88
C TYR A 164 13.81 30.17 -14.38
N ASN A 165 13.69 31.44 -14.78
CA ASN A 165 13.99 31.84 -16.13
C ASN A 165 14.62 33.26 -16.11
N VAL A 166 15.02 33.72 -17.28
CA VAL A 166 15.54 35.08 -17.52
C VAL A 166 14.64 35.73 -18.56
N ASP A 167 14.18 36.97 -18.29
CA ASP A 167 13.35 37.70 -19.22
C ASP A 167 14.15 38.22 -20.45
N GLU A 168 13.46 38.84 -21.40
CA GLU A 168 14.07 39.40 -22.61
C GLU A 168 15.14 40.49 -22.32
N LYS A 169 15.13 41.05 -21.12
CA LYS A 169 16.07 42.12 -20.66
C LYS A 169 17.22 41.51 -19.83
N GLY A 170 17.34 40.21 -19.78
CA GLY A 170 18.37 39.50 -18.98
C GLY A 170 18.13 39.53 -17.48
N LYS A 171 16.91 39.86 -16.99
CA LYS A 171 16.59 39.86 -15.57
C LYS A 171 16.07 38.51 -15.09
N PRO A 172 16.44 38.05 -13.88
CA PRO A 172 15.93 36.82 -13.29
C PRO A 172 14.43 36.92 -13.00
N VAL A 173 13.66 35.90 -13.41
CA VAL A 173 12.22 35.80 -13.19
C VAL A 173 11.83 34.41 -12.70
N ALA A 174 10.81 34.37 -11.84
CA ALA A 174 10.16 33.13 -11.44
C ALA A 174 8.94 32.90 -12.33
N VAL A 175 8.85 31.73 -12.97
CA VAL A 175 7.73 31.34 -13.81
C VAL A 175 6.86 30.37 -13.02
N HIS A 176 5.66 30.79 -12.67
CA HIS A 176 4.63 29.96 -12.06
C HIS A 176 3.95 29.16 -13.17
N ASN A 177 4.27 27.86 -13.26
CA ASN A 177 3.70 26.98 -14.29
C ASN A 177 2.21 26.75 -14.03
N ALA A 178 1.38 26.93 -15.08
CA ALA A 178 -0.08 26.75 -14.98
C ALA A 178 -0.48 25.29 -14.78
N HIS A 179 0.34 24.36 -15.28
CA HIS A 179 0.07 22.93 -15.23
C HIS A 179 1.26 22.15 -14.66
N VAL A 180 0.97 20.99 -14.08
CA VAL A 180 1.98 20.02 -13.65
C VAL A 180 2.23 19.04 -14.80
N ASN A 181 3.31 19.26 -15.54
CA ASN A 181 3.78 18.30 -16.54
C ASN A 181 4.74 17.32 -15.85
N PHE A 182 4.22 16.14 -15.52
CA PHE A 182 4.86 15.21 -14.62
C PHE A 182 5.80 14.25 -15.36
N GLY A 183 7.10 14.46 -15.23
CA GLY A 183 8.15 13.63 -15.83
C GLY A 183 8.34 12.29 -15.12
N LEU A 184 8.49 11.24 -15.90
CA LEU A 184 8.73 9.88 -15.42
C LEU A 184 10.09 9.39 -15.89
N ALA A 185 11.03 9.17 -14.96
CA ALA A 185 12.31 8.55 -15.28
C ALA A 185 12.11 7.06 -15.55
N ILE A 186 12.18 6.66 -16.82
CA ILE A 186 12.01 5.28 -17.28
C ILE A 186 13.36 4.75 -17.71
N ASP A 187 13.79 3.67 -17.06
CA ASP A 187 15.01 2.95 -17.39
C ASP A 187 14.68 1.79 -18.34
N ILE A 188 15.22 1.85 -19.53
CA ILE A 188 14.98 0.88 -20.63
C ILE A 188 16.22 0.05 -20.85
N PRO A 189 16.22 -1.25 -20.50
CA PRO A 189 17.32 -2.16 -20.81
C PRO A 189 17.41 -2.38 -22.33
N ARG A 190 18.63 -2.39 -22.88
CA ARG A 190 18.90 -2.69 -24.27
C ARG A 190 19.43 -4.12 -24.43
N PRO A 191 19.31 -4.71 -25.62
CA PRO A 191 19.81 -6.06 -25.89
C PRO A 191 21.33 -6.21 -25.71
N ASP A 192 22.09 -5.12 -25.83
CA ASP A 192 23.55 -5.07 -25.62
C ASP A 192 23.96 -4.99 -24.14
N GLY A 193 22.99 -5.09 -23.21
CA GLY A 193 23.21 -4.96 -21.77
C GLY A 193 23.33 -3.52 -21.29
N SER A 194 23.36 -2.52 -22.16
CA SER A 194 23.32 -1.11 -21.79
C SER A 194 21.93 -0.70 -21.35
N ARG A 195 21.84 0.41 -20.59
CA ARG A 195 20.57 0.99 -20.12
C ARG A 195 20.38 2.38 -20.71
N ASN A 196 19.17 2.68 -21.12
CA ASN A 196 18.80 3.98 -21.63
C ASN A 196 17.77 4.62 -20.72
N LEU A 197 18.14 5.74 -20.07
CA LEU A 197 17.22 6.51 -19.24
C LEU A 197 16.52 7.56 -20.10
N VAL A 198 15.20 7.55 -20.09
CA VAL A 198 14.35 8.57 -20.73
C VAL A 198 13.40 9.18 -19.71
N VAL A 199 13.04 10.45 -19.86
CA VAL A 199 12.18 11.17 -18.94
C VAL A 199 11.03 11.87 -19.71
N PRO A 200 10.11 11.08 -20.30
CA PRO A 200 8.88 11.64 -20.86
C PRO A 200 7.96 12.16 -19.76
N ASN A 201 6.96 12.99 -20.11
CA ASN A 201 6.04 13.54 -19.14
C ASN A 201 4.56 13.33 -19.49
N ILE A 202 3.72 13.31 -18.45
CA ILE A 202 2.27 13.37 -18.52
C ILE A 202 1.87 14.84 -18.39
N LYS A 203 1.21 15.40 -19.40
CA LYS A 203 0.77 16.79 -19.43
C LYS A 203 -0.43 17.02 -18.52
N GLY A 204 -0.46 18.15 -17.80
CA GLY A 204 -1.60 18.56 -16.97
C GLY A 204 -2.02 17.46 -15.96
N ALA A 205 -1.05 16.80 -15.36
CA ALA A 205 -1.28 15.62 -14.52
C ALA A 205 -2.15 15.90 -13.28
N GLU A 206 -2.22 17.15 -12.83
CA GLU A 206 -3.06 17.60 -11.70
C GLU A 206 -4.57 17.51 -12.01
N GLN A 207 -4.94 17.49 -13.28
CA GLN A 207 -6.34 17.42 -13.71
C GLN A 207 -6.87 15.99 -13.81
N LEU A 208 -5.97 15.00 -13.79
CA LEU A 208 -6.31 13.60 -13.98
C LEU A 208 -6.83 12.96 -12.68
N SER A 209 -7.87 12.14 -12.79
CA SER A 209 -8.21 11.16 -11.78
C SER A 209 -7.10 10.11 -11.66
N PHE A 210 -7.10 9.32 -10.57
CA PHE A 210 -6.11 8.26 -10.43
C PHE A 210 -6.17 7.25 -11.58
N ARG A 211 -7.36 6.94 -12.08
CA ARG A 211 -7.55 6.02 -13.20
C ARG A 211 -6.91 6.56 -14.48
N GLU A 212 -7.18 7.80 -14.84
CA GLU A 212 -6.64 8.44 -16.03
C GLU A 212 -5.11 8.59 -15.93
N PHE A 213 -4.60 8.96 -14.75
CA PHE A 213 -3.16 9.01 -14.49
C PHE A 213 -2.51 7.63 -14.64
N TRP A 214 -3.12 6.56 -14.09
CA TRP A 214 -2.62 5.19 -14.20
C TRP A 214 -2.59 4.72 -15.66
N ASP A 215 -3.63 5.02 -16.44
CA ASP A 215 -3.71 4.68 -17.86
C ASP A 215 -2.65 5.46 -18.67
N ALA A 216 -2.50 6.77 -18.46
CA ALA A 216 -1.48 7.62 -19.09
C ALA A 216 -0.04 7.18 -18.74
N TYR A 217 0.19 6.81 -17.47
CA TYR A 217 1.48 6.29 -17.02
C TYR A 217 1.83 4.98 -17.75
N ASN A 218 0.90 4.03 -17.82
CA ASN A 218 1.11 2.75 -18.48
C ASN A 218 1.32 2.92 -19.99
N ASP A 219 0.60 3.85 -20.63
CA ASP A 219 0.79 4.18 -22.05
C ASP A 219 2.20 4.72 -22.33
N ILE A 220 2.64 5.72 -21.57
CA ILE A 220 4.00 6.30 -21.70
C ILE A 220 5.08 5.23 -21.49
N VAL A 221 4.94 4.37 -20.48
CA VAL A 221 5.90 3.28 -20.22
C VAL A 221 5.91 2.28 -21.37
N LYS A 222 4.74 1.93 -21.93
CA LYS A 222 4.61 1.04 -23.08
C LYS A 222 5.26 1.64 -24.32
N ARG A 223 4.97 2.92 -24.64
CA ARG A 223 5.56 3.65 -25.77
C ARG A 223 7.08 3.79 -25.60
N GLY A 224 7.54 4.07 -24.38
CA GLY A 224 8.96 4.14 -24.06
C GLY A 224 9.70 2.84 -24.35
N ARG A 225 9.17 1.71 -23.92
CA ARG A 225 9.75 0.38 -24.16
C ARG A 225 9.76 -0.01 -25.64
N ASN A 226 8.77 0.44 -26.38
CA ASN A 226 8.64 0.16 -27.82
C ASN A 226 9.36 1.17 -28.72
N GLY A 227 10.06 2.16 -28.14
CA GLY A 227 10.75 3.21 -28.89
C GLY A 227 9.81 4.16 -29.65
N ALA A 228 8.55 4.27 -29.21
CA ALA A 228 7.48 5.04 -29.86
C ALA A 228 7.25 6.42 -29.19
N LEU A 229 8.18 6.90 -28.35
CA LEU A 229 8.11 8.25 -27.78
C LEU A 229 8.49 9.30 -28.83
N THR A 230 7.78 10.41 -28.82
CA THR A 230 7.99 11.57 -29.70
C THR A 230 8.71 12.69 -28.94
N ILE A 231 9.21 13.69 -29.65
CA ILE A 231 9.85 14.89 -29.07
C ILE A 231 8.88 15.62 -28.13
N GLU A 232 7.58 15.61 -28.44
CA GLU A 232 6.55 16.28 -27.64
C GLU A 232 6.36 15.64 -26.26
N ASP A 233 6.60 14.34 -26.14
CA ASP A 233 6.55 13.64 -24.85
C ASP A 233 7.61 14.11 -23.85
N PHE A 234 8.64 14.82 -24.31
CA PHE A 234 9.75 15.31 -23.46
C PHE A 234 9.66 16.80 -23.16
N ARG A 235 8.87 17.57 -23.92
CA ARG A 235 8.82 19.02 -23.78
C ARG A 235 8.04 19.48 -22.57
N GLY A 236 8.51 20.57 -21.93
CA GLY A 236 7.78 21.31 -20.90
C GLY A 236 7.58 20.55 -19.58
N THR A 237 8.42 19.59 -19.26
CA THR A 237 8.41 18.92 -17.94
C THR A 237 8.67 19.92 -16.83
N THR A 238 7.81 19.96 -15.81
CA THR A 238 7.94 20.88 -14.68
C THR A 238 8.42 20.20 -13.41
N VAL A 239 7.88 19.01 -13.09
CA VAL A 239 8.29 18.18 -11.94
C VAL A 239 8.52 16.76 -12.42
N SER A 240 9.59 16.11 -11.96
CA SER A 240 9.92 14.74 -12.35
C SER A 240 9.92 13.78 -11.17
N LEU A 241 9.67 12.49 -11.45
CA LEU A 241 9.81 11.39 -10.51
C LEU A 241 10.84 10.38 -11.02
N THR A 242 11.75 9.99 -10.14
CA THR A 242 12.69 8.88 -10.37
C THR A 242 12.59 7.85 -9.25
N ASN A 243 12.61 6.56 -9.59
CA ASN A 243 12.49 5.48 -8.62
C ASN A 243 13.68 4.51 -8.71
N PRO A 244 14.84 4.86 -8.13
CA PRO A 244 15.97 3.93 -8.02
C PRO A 244 15.79 2.87 -6.92
N GLY A 245 14.74 2.98 -6.10
CA GLY A 245 14.44 2.01 -5.02
C GLY A 245 14.19 0.60 -5.53
N GLY A 246 13.77 0.44 -6.80
CA GLY A 246 13.57 -0.87 -7.42
C GLY A 246 14.85 -1.73 -7.55
N ILE A 247 16.04 -1.10 -7.50
CA ILE A 247 17.36 -1.76 -7.52
C ILE A 247 18.06 -1.69 -6.16
N GLY A 248 17.33 -1.35 -5.08
CA GLY A 248 17.86 -1.33 -3.71
C GLY A 248 18.51 -0.02 -3.27
N THR A 249 18.42 1.05 -4.06
CA THR A 249 18.96 2.36 -3.65
C THR A 249 18.08 2.95 -2.55
N VAL A 250 18.62 3.17 -1.35
CA VAL A 250 17.86 3.67 -0.18
C VAL A 250 17.37 5.10 -0.41
N HIS A 251 18.22 5.97 -0.91
CA HIS A 251 17.87 7.31 -1.38
C HIS A 251 18.87 7.80 -2.42
N SER A 252 18.48 8.74 -3.24
CA SER A 252 19.33 9.38 -4.24
C SER A 252 19.15 10.89 -4.22
N VAL A 253 20.17 11.63 -4.65
CA VAL A 253 20.10 13.06 -4.93
C VAL A 253 20.22 13.24 -6.45
N PRO A 254 19.09 13.13 -7.18
CA PRO A 254 19.10 13.19 -8.62
C PRO A 254 19.44 14.62 -9.09
N ARG A 255 20.09 14.72 -10.27
CA ARG A 255 20.33 16.02 -10.90
C ARG A 255 19.02 16.59 -11.45
N LEU A 256 18.80 17.88 -11.18
CA LEU A 256 17.66 18.60 -11.73
C LEU A 256 18.01 19.11 -13.13
N SER A 257 17.20 18.79 -14.12
CA SER A 257 17.36 19.33 -15.47
C SER A 257 16.99 20.80 -15.49
N LYS A 258 17.69 21.58 -16.31
CA LYS A 258 17.39 23.00 -16.51
C LYS A 258 15.93 23.21 -16.95
N GLY A 259 15.23 24.14 -16.32
CA GLY A 259 13.83 24.45 -16.61
C GLY A 259 12.82 23.57 -15.87
N GLN A 260 13.26 22.68 -14.98
CA GLN A 260 12.37 21.98 -14.04
C GLN A 260 12.38 22.64 -12.66
N ALA A 261 11.25 22.56 -11.96
CA ALA A 261 11.08 23.07 -10.61
C ALA A 261 11.70 22.12 -9.57
N ALA A 262 11.36 20.84 -9.67
CA ALA A 262 11.83 19.80 -8.75
C ALA A 262 11.91 18.41 -9.40
N ILE A 263 12.72 17.54 -8.81
CA ILE A 263 12.76 16.12 -9.09
C ILE A 263 12.65 15.32 -7.78
N ILE A 264 11.69 14.39 -7.75
CA ILE A 264 11.40 13.59 -6.58
C ILE A 264 12.04 12.21 -6.77
N GLY A 265 12.89 11.83 -5.82
CA GLY A 265 13.50 10.50 -5.76
C GLY A 265 12.74 9.58 -4.80
N VAL A 266 12.50 8.35 -5.25
CA VAL A 266 11.83 7.30 -4.46
C VAL A 266 12.86 6.23 -4.12
N GLY A 267 13.15 6.06 -2.83
CA GLY A 267 14.11 5.08 -2.33
C GLY A 267 13.51 3.67 -2.22
N ALA A 268 14.36 2.73 -1.81
CA ALA A 268 13.98 1.35 -1.59
C ALA A 268 12.91 1.23 -0.48
N LEU A 269 11.99 0.28 -0.69
CA LEU A 269 10.97 -0.09 0.27
C LEU A 269 11.50 -1.21 1.17
N GLU A 270 12.09 -0.87 2.30
CA GLU A 270 12.75 -1.82 3.18
C GLU A 270 12.62 -1.44 4.65
N TYR A 271 12.93 -2.39 5.54
CA TYR A 271 13.05 -2.07 6.96
C TYR A 271 14.27 -1.20 7.21
N PRO A 272 14.22 -0.28 8.19
CA PRO A 272 15.40 0.41 8.69
C PRO A 272 16.53 -0.59 9.00
N ALA A 273 17.78 -0.17 8.82
CA ALA A 273 18.95 -1.04 8.95
C ALA A 273 19.01 -1.75 10.31
N GLU A 274 18.54 -1.07 11.36
CA GLU A 274 18.48 -1.55 12.74
C GLU A 274 17.59 -2.78 12.92
N PHE A 275 16.59 -2.97 12.05
CA PHE A 275 15.62 -4.06 12.15
C PHE A 275 15.86 -5.21 11.19
N ARG A 276 16.86 -5.12 10.30
CA ARG A 276 17.14 -6.16 9.28
C ARG A 276 17.52 -7.52 9.87
N GLY A 277 18.04 -7.55 11.10
CA GLY A 277 18.42 -8.78 11.81
C GLY A 277 17.29 -9.44 12.59
N LEU A 278 16.11 -8.82 12.67
CA LEU A 278 14.98 -9.36 13.42
C LEU A 278 14.23 -10.43 12.63
N SER A 279 13.68 -11.42 13.34
CA SER A 279 12.78 -12.40 12.72
C SER A 279 11.46 -11.73 12.29
N GLU A 280 10.82 -12.24 11.24
CA GLU A 280 9.51 -11.73 10.78
C GLU A 280 8.46 -11.76 11.89
N LYS A 281 8.51 -12.78 12.75
CA LYS A 281 7.60 -12.88 13.91
C LYS A 281 7.78 -11.69 14.85
N LEU A 282 9.02 -11.32 15.18
CA LEU A 282 9.30 -10.20 16.08
C LEU A 282 8.91 -8.86 15.44
N ILE A 283 9.22 -8.68 14.16
CA ILE A 283 8.81 -7.50 13.38
C ILE A 283 7.29 -7.32 13.43
N THR A 284 6.54 -8.38 13.20
CA THR A 284 5.08 -8.36 13.22
C THR A 284 4.53 -8.08 14.62
N GLN A 285 5.08 -8.72 15.65
CA GLN A 285 4.67 -8.50 17.03
C GLN A 285 4.91 -7.06 17.48
N GLN A 286 6.04 -6.49 17.11
CA GLN A 286 6.42 -5.11 17.49
C GLN A 286 5.78 -4.03 16.61
N GLY A 287 4.95 -4.39 15.64
CA GLY A 287 4.32 -3.43 14.73
C GLY A 287 5.32 -2.60 13.92
N LEU A 288 6.45 -3.19 13.51
CA LEU A 288 7.47 -2.50 12.75
C LEU A 288 7.10 -2.40 11.27
N SER A 289 7.22 -1.21 10.69
CA SER A 289 6.94 -0.95 9.29
C SER A 289 8.21 -0.88 8.45
N LYS A 290 8.12 -1.33 7.19
CA LYS A 290 9.02 -0.87 6.15
C LYS A 290 8.85 0.64 5.98
N ILE A 291 9.93 1.30 5.61
CA ILE A 291 9.93 2.72 5.26
C ILE A 291 10.28 2.90 3.79
N ILE A 292 9.90 4.04 3.25
CA ILE A 292 10.35 4.53 1.96
C ILE A 292 10.94 5.91 2.15
N THR A 293 12.13 6.15 1.62
CA THR A 293 12.76 7.46 1.70
C THR A 293 12.45 8.26 0.45
N LEU A 294 11.83 9.41 0.62
CA LEU A 294 11.55 10.36 -0.44
C LEU A 294 12.57 11.49 -0.39
N THR A 295 13.08 11.88 -1.55
CA THR A 295 13.94 13.05 -1.71
C THR A 295 13.29 14.04 -2.64
N SER A 296 13.41 15.33 -2.33
CA SER A 296 12.99 16.43 -3.22
C SER A 296 14.21 17.30 -3.50
N THR A 297 14.73 17.21 -4.73
CA THR A 297 15.79 18.09 -5.24
C THR A 297 15.16 19.18 -6.09
N TYR A 298 15.44 20.42 -5.81
CA TYR A 298 14.76 21.59 -6.38
C TYR A 298 15.75 22.71 -6.71
N ASP A 299 15.30 23.63 -7.58
CA ASP A 299 16.04 24.84 -7.91
C ASP A 299 15.95 25.85 -6.75
N HIS A 300 17.07 26.02 -6.02
CA HIS A 300 17.10 26.84 -4.81
C HIS A 300 17.04 28.36 -5.09
N ARG A 301 17.01 28.75 -6.36
CA ARG A 301 16.77 30.16 -6.75
C ARG A 301 15.30 30.55 -6.56
N VAL A 302 14.38 29.61 -6.69
CA VAL A 302 12.93 29.84 -6.69
C VAL A 302 12.16 29.06 -5.64
N ILE A 303 12.73 27.93 -5.15
CA ILE A 303 12.13 27.09 -4.10
C ILE A 303 13.01 27.13 -2.86
N GLN A 304 12.41 27.32 -1.70
CA GLN A 304 13.10 27.34 -0.41
C GLN A 304 13.02 26.01 0.32
N GLY A 305 14.01 25.73 1.20
CA GLY A 305 14.10 24.47 1.95
C GLY A 305 12.87 24.18 2.81
N ALA A 306 12.31 25.20 3.46
CA ALA A 306 11.09 25.05 4.26
C ALA A 306 9.91 24.58 3.40
N GLY A 307 9.68 25.20 2.23
CA GLY A 307 8.62 24.81 1.32
C GLY A 307 8.78 23.39 0.79
N SER A 308 10.02 22.97 0.45
CA SER A 308 10.29 21.58 0.06
C SER A 308 10.08 20.58 1.22
N GLY A 309 10.38 20.98 2.46
CA GLY A 309 10.11 20.18 3.65
C GLY A 309 8.60 20.00 3.91
N GLU A 310 7.84 21.08 3.81
CA GLU A 310 6.37 21.05 3.92
C GLU A 310 5.73 20.24 2.79
N PHE A 311 6.24 20.36 1.58
CA PHE A 311 5.81 19.55 0.44
C PHE A 311 5.99 18.04 0.70
N LEU A 312 7.16 17.59 1.14
CA LEU A 312 7.36 16.18 1.47
C LEU A 312 6.50 15.72 2.66
N LYS A 313 6.22 16.61 3.62
CA LYS A 313 5.27 16.35 4.71
C LYS A 313 3.84 16.17 4.17
N LEU A 314 3.44 16.94 3.16
CA LEU A 314 2.13 16.79 2.52
C LEU A 314 2.04 15.50 1.71
N VAL A 315 3.11 15.12 0.99
CA VAL A 315 3.18 13.82 0.30
C VAL A 315 3.04 12.66 1.31
N GLU A 316 3.72 12.72 2.45
CA GLU A 316 3.56 11.74 3.53
C GLU A 316 2.13 11.71 4.05
N HIS A 317 1.51 12.88 4.28
CA HIS A 317 0.13 12.99 4.72
C HIS A 317 -0.83 12.21 3.81
N TYR A 318 -0.70 12.36 2.49
CA TYR A 318 -1.50 11.60 1.53
C TYR A 318 -1.18 10.11 1.58
N LEU A 319 0.09 9.72 1.65
CA LEU A 319 0.49 8.31 1.71
C LEU A 319 0.03 7.63 3.01
N LEU A 320 -0.22 8.40 4.08
CA LEU A 320 -0.83 7.95 5.34
C LEU A 320 -2.37 8.08 5.34
N GLY A 321 -2.99 8.36 4.18
CA GLY A 321 -4.44 8.36 3.99
C GLY A 321 -5.13 9.67 4.32
N GLY A 322 -4.37 10.77 4.50
CA GLY A 322 -4.96 12.09 4.69
C GLY A 322 -5.79 12.56 3.50
N ASP A 323 -6.76 13.43 3.77
CA ASP A 323 -7.66 14.05 2.79
C ASP A 323 -8.34 13.02 1.85
N ASP A 324 -8.76 11.90 2.42
CA ASP A 324 -9.45 10.80 1.71
C ASP A 324 -8.69 10.30 0.47
N PHE A 325 -7.35 10.35 0.51
CA PHE A 325 -6.49 10.03 -0.63
C PHE A 325 -6.74 8.62 -1.19
N TYR A 326 -6.81 7.60 -0.34
CA TYR A 326 -7.10 6.24 -0.81
C TYR A 326 -8.56 6.05 -1.19
N ASP A 327 -9.50 6.78 -0.57
CA ASP A 327 -10.92 6.73 -0.94
C ASP A 327 -11.13 7.23 -2.38
N ALA A 328 -10.43 8.30 -2.75
CA ALA A 328 -10.43 8.80 -4.13
C ALA A 328 -9.91 7.73 -5.10
N ILE A 329 -8.77 7.09 -4.79
CA ILE A 329 -8.18 6.01 -5.61
C ILE A 329 -9.14 4.83 -5.75
N PHE A 330 -9.76 4.38 -4.65
CA PHE A 330 -10.70 3.26 -4.65
C PHE A 330 -11.96 3.60 -5.47
N ARG A 331 -12.46 4.82 -5.35
CA ARG A 331 -13.60 5.32 -6.14
C ARG A 331 -13.27 5.35 -7.63
N ASP A 332 -12.12 5.91 -8.01
CA ASP A 332 -11.69 6.02 -9.41
C ASP A 332 -11.48 4.64 -10.06
N LEU A 333 -11.01 3.67 -9.29
CA LEU A 333 -10.86 2.27 -9.72
C LEU A 333 -12.16 1.45 -9.58
N ARG A 334 -13.24 2.04 -9.05
CA ARG A 334 -14.53 1.39 -8.76
C ARG A 334 -14.39 0.16 -7.87
N ILE A 335 -13.58 0.27 -6.82
CA ILE A 335 -13.44 -0.76 -5.80
C ILE A 335 -14.61 -0.64 -4.82
N PRO A 336 -15.43 -1.70 -4.58
CA PRO A 336 -16.70 -1.57 -3.88
C PRO A 336 -16.60 -1.55 -2.35
N PHE A 337 -15.40 -1.64 -1.80
CA PHE A 337 -15.15 -1.64 -0.34
C PHE A 337 -14.19 -0.51 0.06
N GLU A 338 -14.17 -0.20 1.36
CA GLU A 338 -13.34 0.89 1.91
C GLU A 338 -11.85 0.52 1.93
N PRO A 339 -10.93 1.50 1.76
CA PRO A 339 -9.51 1.31 1.96
C PRO A 339 -9.16 1.03 3.42
N VAL A 340 -8.02 0.39 3.65
CA VAL A 340 -7.41 0.27 4.99
C VAL A 340 -7.05 1.66 5.49
N ARG A 341 -7.29 1.93 6.78
CA ARG A 341 -7.03 3.21 7.43
C ARG A 341 -5.73 3.20 8.23
N TRP A 342 -5.07 4.34 8.31
CA TRP A 342 -3.94 4.52 9.22
C TRP A 342 -4.44 4.57 10.67
N ALA A 343 -3.78 3.80 11.53
CA ALA A 343 -3.98 3.86 12.97
C ALA A 343 -2.64 3.61 13.67
N ARG A 344 -2.53 4.06 14.91
CA ARG A 344 -1.40 3.68 15.79
C ARG A 344 -1.59 2.24 16.23
N ASP A 345 -0.48 1.52 16.44
CA ASP A 345 -0.54 0.20 17.06
C ASP A 345 -0.98 0.36 18.53
N ASN A 346 -1.93 -0.49 18.92
CA ASN A 346 -2.48 -0.54 20.27
C ASN A 346 -2.13 -1.85 21.00
N HIS A 347 -1.07 -2.52 20.54
CA HIS A 347 -0.56 -3.72 21.19
C HIS A 347 0.30 -3.28 22.39
N ILE A 348 -0.26 -3.40 23.61
CA ILE A 348 0.38 -2.87 24.82
C ILE A 348 0.78 -3.99 25.80
N ASP A 349 -0.05 -5.05 25.94
CA ASP A 349 0.17 -6.15 26.90
C ASP A 349 -0.65 -7.41 26.57
N ASP A 350 -0.43 -8.49 27.35
CA ASP A 350 -1.10 -9.77 27.19
C ASP A 350 -2.62 -9.71 27.42
N GLU A 351 -3.10 -8.80 28.27
CA GLU A 351 -4.52 -8.64 28.55
C GLU A 351 -5.26 -8.08 27.33
N HIS A 352 -4.63 -7.16 26.59
CA HIS A 352 -5.14 -6.66 25.32
C HIS A 352 -5.17 -7.74 24.23
N GLU A 353 -4.20 -8.64 24.20
CA GLU A 353 -4.18 -9.78 23.27
C GLU A 353 -5.34 -10.73 23.51
N ILE A 354 -5.63 -11.11 24.75
CA ILE A 354 -6.78 -11.95 25.12
C ILE A 354 -8.09 -11.26 24.71
N SER A 355 -8.21 -9.95 24.96
CA SER A 355 -9.35 -9.16 24.53
C SER A 355 -9.50 -9.14 23.01
N LYS A 356 -8.42 -9.06 22.23
CA LYS A 356 -8.46 -9.08 20.76
C LYS A 356 -8.97 -10.41 20.22
N VAL A 357 -8.63 -11.54 20.84
CA VAL A 357 -9.16 -12.86 20.45
C VAL A 357 -10.70 -12.88 20.52
N ALA A 358 -11.28 -12.40 21.62
CA ALA A 358 -12.73 -12.33 21.77
C ALA A 358 -13.37 -11.38 20.72
N ARG A 359 -12.74 -10.26 20.45
CA ARG A 359 -13.20 -9.27 19.45
C ARG A 359 -13.15 -9.80 18.03
N ILE A 360 -12.17 -10.65 17.70
CA ILE A 360 -12.11 -11.33 16.39
C ILE A 360 -13.28 -12.30 16.23
N GLN A 361 -13.66 -13.02 17.28
CA GLN A 361 -14.86 -13.88 17.24
C GLN A 361 -16.13 -13.05 17.03
N GLN A 362 -16.22 -11.87 17.68
CA GLN A 362 -17.31 -10.93 17.46
C GLN A 362 -17.32 -10.41 16.01
N LEU A 363 -16.18 -10.11 15.44
CA LEU A 363 -16.04 -9.66 14.04
C LEU A 363 -16.48 -10.77 13.07
N ILE A 364 -16.05 -12.02 13.28
CA ILE A 364 -16.50 -13.17 12.49
C ILE A 364 -18.03 -13.29 12.56
N HIS A 365 -18.61 -13.20 13.76
CA HIS A 365 -20.06 -13.22 13.94
C HIS A 365 -20.75 -12.05 13.22
N ALA A 366 -20.21 -10.85 13.30
CA ALA A 366 -20.76 -9.68 12.61
C ALA A 366 -20.78 -9.85 11.09
N TYR A 367 -19.74 -10.45 10.49
CA TYR A 367 -19.76 -10.78 9.06
C TYR A 367 -20.82 -11.82 8.70
N ARG A 368 -21.02 -12.84 9.53
CA ARG A 368 -22.11 -13.84 9.36
C ARG A 368 -23.49 -13.20 9.35
N VAL A 369 -23.70 -12.17 10.19
CA VAL A 369 -24.99 -11.48 10.34
C VAL A 369 -25.17 -10.34 9.33
N HIS A 370 -24.15 -9.50 9.12
CA HIS A 370 -24.25 -8.23 8.38
C HIS A 370 -23.43 -8.18 7.09
N GLY A 371 -22.63 -9.21 6.78
CA GLY A 371 -21.75 -9.22 5.60
C GLY A 371 -22.51 -8.98 4.29
N HIS A 372 -23.69 -9.56 4.15
CA HIS A 372 -24.57 -9.41 2.99
C HIS A 372 -24.92 -7.93 2.68
N LEU A 373 -24.96 -7.04 3.69
CA LEU A 373 -25.27 -5.62 3.51
C LEU A 373 -24.17 -4.87 2.72
N THR A 374 -22.97 -5.42 2.69
CA THR A 374 -21.83 -4.85 1.97
C THR A 374 -21.49 -5.59 0.68
N ALA A 375 -22.21 -6.66 0.35
CA ALA A 375 -21.99 -7.45 -0.84
C ALA A 375 -22.25 -6.65 -2.14
N ALA A 376 -21.36 -6.81 -3.11
CA ALA A 376 -21.44 -6.15 -4.42
C ALA A 376 -22.26 -6.97 -5.42
N THR A 377 -23.53 -7.18 -5.11
CA THR A 377 -24.46 -8.03 -5.90
C THR A 377 -24.94 -7.39 -7.21
N ASN A 378 -24.75 -6.08 -7.41
CA ASN A 378 -25.14 -5.41 -8.64
C ASN A 378 -23.93 -5.28 -9.60
N PRO A 379 -23.89 -6.05 -10.72
CA PRO A 379 -22.74 -6.04 -11.62
C PRO A 379 -22.63 -4.77 -12.49
N VAL A 380 -23.71 -4.03 -12.69
CA VAL A 380 -23.75 -2.82 -13.52
C VAL A 380 -23.62 -1.53 -12.71
N GLY A 381 -23.99 -1.56 -11.45
CA GLY A 381 -23.90 -0.42 -10.54
C GLY A 381 -22.58 -0.40 -9.77
N TYR A 382 -22.07 0.80 -9.50
CA TYR A 382 -20.96 0.99 -8.57
C TYR A 382 -21.42 1.77 -7.33
N LYS A 383 -21.19 1.19 -6.17
CA LYS A 383 -21.35 1.88 -4.87
C LYS A 383 -20.28 1.31 -3.92
N MET A 384 -19.47 2.20 -3.35
CA MET A 384 -18.64 1.82 -2.20
C MET A 384 -19.57 1.54 -1.02
N ARG A 385 -19.49 0.33 -0.46
CA ARG A 385 -20.37 -0.14 0.61
C ARG A 385 -19.57 -0.31 1.89
N SER A 386 -20.17 0.06 2.99
CA SER A 386 -19.57 -0.02 4.33
C SER A 386 -20.68 -0.26 5.34
N HIS A 387 -20.36 -1.01 6.37
CA HIS A 387 -21.25 -1.19 7.54
C HIS A 387 -20.44 -0.99 8.82
N PRO A 388 -20.97 -0.23 9.80
CA PRO A 388 -20.22 0.07 11.04
C PRO A 388 -19.75 -1.18 11.79
N ASP A 389 -20.56 -2.25 11.80
CA ASP A 389 -20.24 -3.49 12.50
C ASP A 389 -19.19 -4.37 11.79
N LEU A 390 -18.77 -4.00 10.58
CA LEU A 390 -17.72 -4.73 9.85
C LEU A 390 -16.38 -4.00 9.87
N LYS A 391 -16.32 -2.83 10.52
CA LYS A 391 -15.09 -2.03 10.63
C LYS A 391 -14.17 -2.56 11.71
N LEU A 392 -12.87 -2.68 11.39
CA LEU A 392 -11.85 -3.17 12.33
C LEU A 392 -11.76 -2.31 13.59
N GLU A 393 -11.88 -0.99 13.43
CA GLU A 393 -11.78 -0.01 14.51
C GLU A 393 -12.82 -0.23 15.62
N ARG A 394 -14.01 -0.73 15.25
CA ARG A 394 -15.06 -1.10 16.22
C ARG A 394 -14.60 -2.16 17.20
N TYR A 395 -13.72 -3.05 16.74
CA TYR A 395 -13.17 -4.15 17.52
C TYR A 395 -11.79 -3.84 18.10
N GLY A 396 -11.34 -2.57 18.02
CA GLY A 396 -10.00 -2.18 18.44
C GLY A 396 -8.88 -2.89 17.68
N LEU A 397 -9.18 -3.40 16.47
CA LEU A 397 -8.23 -3.99 15.56
C LEU A 397 -7.72 -2.93 14.58
N THR A 398 -6.46 -3.03 14.20
CA THR A 398 -5.80 -2.04 13.35
C THR A 398 -5.04 -2.72 12.20
N LEU A 399 -4.48 -1.91 11.29
CA LEU A 399 -3.62 -2.41 10.21
C LEU A 399 -2.39 -3.18 10.73
N TRP A 400 -1.98 -2.98 11.97
CA TRP A 400 -0.85 -3.67 12.60
C TRP A 400 -1.19 -5.10 13.01
N ASP A 401 -2.47 -5.38 13.26
CA ASP A 401 -2.97 -6.70 13.61
C ASP A 401 -3.10 -7.63 12.39
N LEU A 402 -3.09 -7.10 11.17
CA LEU A 402 -3.37 -7.85 9.94
C LEU A 402 -2.47 -9.09 9.76
N ASP A 403 -1.21 -8.99 10.13
CA ASP A 403 -0.23 -10.08 9.97
C ASP A 403 -0.06 -10.91 11.27
N ARG A 404 -0.67 -10.51 12.37
CA ARG A 404 -0.69 -11.27 13.64
C ARG A 404 -1.62 -12.46 13.52
N VAL A 405 -1.24 -13.59 14.16
CA VAL A 405 -1.94 -14.88 14.07
C VAL A 405 -2.84 -15.09 15.28
N TYR A 406 -4.13 -15.27 15.04
CA TYR A 406 -5.16 -15.41 16.07
C TYR A 406 -5.90 -16.73 15.97
N PRO A 407 -6.44 -17.26 17.10
CA PRO A 407 -7.37 -18.38 17.10
C PRO A 407 -8.65 -18.03 16.33
N THR A 408 -9.11 -18.94 15.48
CA THR A 408 -10.28 -18.72 14.63
C THR A 408 -11.59 -19.21 15.24
N GLY A 409 -11.54 -20.05 16.28
CA GLY A 409 -12.72 -20.75 16.80
C GLY A 409 -13.35 -21.72 15.80
N GLY A 410 -12.53 -22.28 14.89
CA GLY A 410 -12.98 -23.21 13.85
C GLY A 410 -13.36 -22.54 12.51
N PHE A 411 -13.37 -21.21 12.42
CA PHE A 411 -13.68 -20.50 11.17
C PHE A 411 -12.72 -20.92 10.04
N GLY A 412 -13.30 -21.26 8.88
CA GLY A 412 -12.55 -21.66 7.70
C GLY A 412 -11.75 -22.96 7.84
N GLY A 413 -12.13 -23.85 8.79
CA GLY A 413 -11.48 -25.15 9.01
C GLY A 413 -10.06 -25.07 9.55
N ALA A 414 -9.59 -23.92 10.02
CA ALA A 414 -8.26 -23.74 10.56
C ALA A 414 -8.31 -23.33 12.04
N GLU A 415 -7.41 -23.85 12.87
CA GLU A 415 -7.34 -23.49 14.29
C GLU A 415 -6.85 -22.06 14.51
N ARG A 416 -5.86 -21.61 13.74
CA ARG A 416 -5.26 -20.28 13.83
C ARG A 416 -4.94 -19.74 12.44
N LEU A 417 -5.23 -18.45 12.22
CA LEU A 417 -4.94 -17.76 10.97
C LEU A 417 -4.45 -16.33 11.25
N PRO A 418 -3.65 -15.73 10.35
CA PRO A 418 -3.42 -14.29 10.34
C PRO A 418 -4.76 -13.55 10.16
N LEU A 419 -4.93 -12.41 10.85
CA LEU A 419 -6.16 -11.61 10.73
C LEU A 419 -6.46 -11.25 9.26
N ARG A 420 -5.45 -10.97 8.46
CA ARG A 420 -5.58 -10.73 7.02
C ARG A 420 -6.33 -11.87 6.33
N THR A 421 -5.93 -13.11 6.58
CA THR A 421 -6.55 -14.29 5.96
C THR A 421 -7.98 -14.50 6.48
N ILE A 422 -8.24 -14.20 7.76
CA ILE A 422 -9.60 -14.22 8.32
C ILE A 422 -10.48 -13.22 7.57
N LEU A 423 -10.04 -11.96 7.42
CA LEU A 423 -10.79 -10.92 6.72
C LEU A 423 -11.01 -11.23 5.24
N GLU A 424 -10.01 -11.79 4.56
CA GLU A 424 -10.14 -12.19 3.17
C GLU A 424 -11.20 -13.26 2.97
N ARG A 425 -11.20 -14.28 3.82
CA ARG A 425 -12.22 -15.34 3.79
C ARG A 425 -13.60 -14.84 4.17
N LEU A 426 -13.69 -13.96 5.19
CA LEU A 426 -14.96 -13.34 5.58
C LEU A 426 -15.54 -12.49 4.45
N HIS A 427 -14.70 -11.70 3.80
CA HIS A 427 -15.13 -10.90 2.67
C HIS A 427 -15.58 -11.76 1.48
N GLU A 428 -14.82 -12.81 1.17
CA GLU A 428 -15.15 -13.74 0.07
C GLU A 428 -16.47 -14.48 0.35
N ALA A 429 -16.68 -14.95 1.59
CA ALA A 429 -17.87 -15.71 1.97
C ALA A 429 -19.14 -14.86 2.09
N TYR A 430 -19.03 -13.61 2.62
CA TYR A 430 -20.18 -12.85 3.07
C TYR A 430 -20.38 -11.48 2.42
N SER A 431 -19.35 -10.93 1.77
CA SER A 431 -19.35 -9.56 1.21
C SER A 431 -18.88 -9.50 -0.24
N GLY A 432 -18.83 -10.64 -0.92
CA GLY A 432 -18.42 -10.76 -2.32
C GLY A 432 -19.49 -10.32 -3.32
N SER A 433 -19.56 -10.96 -4.48
CA SER A 433 -20.61 -10.77 -5.49
C SER A 433 -21.87 -11.59 -5.22
N LEU A 434 -21.80 -12.52 -4.28
CA LEU A 434 -22.89 -13.34 -3.76
C LEU A 434 -23.12 -12.97 -2.28
N ALA A 435 -24.37 -12.91 -1.85
CA ALA A 435 -24.76 -12.69 -0.46
C ALA A 435 -25.68 -13.82 0.01
N VAL A 436 -25.40 -14.33 1.21
CA VAL A 436 -26.20 -15.38 1.84
C VAL A 436 -26.66 -14.93 3.22
N GLU A 437 -27.97 -14.97 3.45
CA GLU A 437 -28.61 -14.66 4.72
C GLU A 437 -29.16 -15.95 5.32
N TYR A 438 -28.55 -16.45 6.40
CA TYR A 438 -28.93 -17.72 7.04
C TYR A 438 -28.96 -17.67 8.56
N MET A 439 -28.41 -16.59 9.16
CA MET A 439 -28.27 -16.48 10.61
C MET A 439 -29.60 -16.31 11.36
N TYR A 440 -30.69 -16.02 10.63
CA TYR A 440 -32.05 -15.98 11.18
C TYR A 440 -32.63 -17.38 11.41
N SER A 441 -32.04 -18.45 10.83
CA SER A 441 -32.49 -19.82 11.07
C SER A 441 -32.35 -20.18 12.55
N GLU A 442 -33.40 -20.71 13.16
CA GLU A 442 -33.38 -21.19 14.54
C GLU A 442 -32.58 -22.50 14.68
N ASP A 443 -32.54 -23.30 13.62
CA ASP A 443 -31.85 -24.58 13.59
C ASP A 443 -30.32 -24.40 13.53
N PRO A 444 -29.58 -24.88 14.56
CA PRO A 444 -28.13 -24.80 14.59
C PRO A 444 -27.45 -25.68 13.55
N GLU A 445 -28.05 -26.79 13.13
CA GLU A 445 -27.47 -27.69 12.12
C GLU A 445 -27.52 -27.01 10.74
N VAL A 446 -28.60 -26.30 10.41
CA VAL A 446 -28.71 -25.50 9.19
C VAL A 446 -27.66 -24.39 9.17
N ARG A 447 -27.47 -23.68 10.28
CA ARG A 447 -26.44 -22.64 10.37
C ARG A 447 -25.04 -23.22 10.19
N ALA A 448 -24.73 -24.35 10.84
CA ALA A 448 -23.44 -25.05 10.72
C ALA A 448 -23.19 -25.51 9.28
N TRP A 449 -24.20 -26.03 8.60
CA TRP A 449 -24.14 -26.47 7.21
C TRP A 449 -23.75 -25.32 6.26
N PHE A 450 -24.35 -24.12 6.43
CA PHE A 450 -23.97 -22.94 5.64
C PHE A 450 -22.54 -22.48 5.96
N GLN A 451 -22.16 -22.43 7.24
CA GLN A 451 -20.82 -22.01 7.66
C GLN A 451 -19.75 -22.91 7.06
N GLU A 452 -19.94 -24.22 7.13
CA GLU A 452 -19.01 -25.19 6.54
C GLU A 452 -18.78 -24.95 5.05
N ARG A 453 -19.85 -24.69 4.30
CA ARG A 453 -19.77 -24.50 2.83
C ARG A 453 -19.24 -23.14 2.40
N LEU A 454 -19.58 -22.09 3.13
CA LEU A 454 -19.20 -20.73 2.77
C LEU A 454 -17.77 -20.38 3.24
N GLU A 455 -17.35 -20.87 4.41
CA GLU A 455 -16.12 -20.42 5.07
C GLU A 455 -14.85 -21.18 4.66
N HIS A 456 -14.99 -22.32 3.97
CA HIS A 456 -13.85 -23.08 3.45
C HIS A 456 -13.27 -22.55 2.14
N GLY A 457 -13.88 -21.50 1.58
CA GLY A 457 -13.53 -20.88 0.31
C GLY A 457 -14.34 -21.45 -0.85
N ALA A 458 -14.86 -20.57 -1.69
CA ALA A 458 -15.58 -20.95 -2.90
C ALA A 458 -14.61 -21.57 -3.92
N THR A 459 -14.91 -22.77 -4.38
CA THR A 459 -14.21 -23.37 -5.52
C THR A 459 -14.61 -22.58 -6.77
N LYS A 460 -13.66 -21.86 -7.37
CA LYS A 460 -13.93 -21.17 -8.63
C LYS A 460 -14.16 -22.23 -9.71
N PRO A 461 -15.20 -22.07 -10.55
CA PRO A 461 -15.43 -22.99 -11.65
C PRO A 461 -14.21 -23.02 -12.59
N ASN A 462 -13.82 -24.20 -13.04
CA ASN A 462 -12.74 -24.38 -13.97
C ASN A 462 -13.14 -23.84 -15.38
N ARG A 463 -12.21 -23.85 -16.34
CA ARG A 463 -12.47 -23.29 -17.68
C ARG A 463 -13.62 -24.01 -18.40
N GLU A 464 -13.72 -25.32 -18.26
CA GLU A 464 -14.74 -26.12 -18.90
C GLU A 464 -16.13 -25.82 -18.33
N GLU A 465 -16.27 -25.73 -17.01
CA GLU A 465 -17.48 -25.31 -16.33
C GLU A 465 -17.91 -23.88 -16.73
N GLN A 466 -16.96 -22.94 -16.82
CA GLN A 466 -17.26 -21.57 -17.28
C GLN A 466 -17.75 -21.54 -18.72
N LEU A 467 -17.18 -22.34 -19.61
CA LEU A 467 -17.64 -22.46 -21.00
C LEU A 467 -19.02 -23.11 -21.10
N ARG A 468 -19.31 -24.11 -20.25
CA ARG A 468 -20.64 -24.71 -20.17
C ARG A 468 -21.69 -23.70 -19.73
N VAL A 469 -21.42 -22.92 -18.67
CA VAL A 469 -22.31 -21.83 -18.20
C VAL A 469 -22.58 -20.84 -19.34
N LEU A 470 -21.51 -20.38 -20.04
CA LEU A 470 -21.62 -19.45 -21.16
C LEU A 470 -22.47 -20.04 -22.30
N SER A 471 -22.24 -21.31 -22.66
CA SER A 471 -23.02 -22.01 -23.71
C SER A 471 -24.50 -22.03 -23.38
N LYS A 472 -24.86 -22.35 -22.12
CA LYS A 472 -26.25 -22.39 -21.68
C LYS A 472 -26.94 -21.01 -21.70
N LEU A 473 -26.21 -19.97 -21.34
CA LEU A 473 -26.72 -18.59 -21.46
C LEU A 473 -26.95 -18.19 -22.91
N VAL A 474 -26.01 -18.51 -23.81
CA VAL A 474 -26.11 -18.21 -25.26
C VAL A 474 -27.26 -19.04 -25.93
N GLU A 475 -27.42 -20.31 -25.55
CA GLU A 475 -28.51 -21.17 -26.05
C GLU A 475 -29.88 -20.57 -25.65
N ALA A 476 -30.03 -20.11 -24.41
CA ALA A 476 -31.25 -19.52 -23.92
C ALA A 476 -31.61 -18.22 -24.64
N GLU A 477 -30.65 -17.31 -24.78
CA GLU A 477 -30.84 -16.02 -25.46
C GLU A 477 -31.16 -16.24 -26.96
N ALA A 478 -30.41 -17.13 -27.60
CA ALA A 478 -30.68 -17.48 -29.02
C ALA A 478 -32.09 -18.06 -29.21
N PHE A 479 -32.58 -18.88 -28.27
CA PHE A 479 -33.92 -19.43 -28.31
C PHE A 479 -34.98 -18.34 -28.10
N GLU A 480 -34.81 -17.44 -27.13
CA GLU A 480 -35.72 -16.31 -26.95
C GLU A 480 -35.78 -15.41 -28.22
N HIS A 481 -34.63 -15.10 -28.79
CA HIS A 481 -34.54 -14.31 -30.03
C HIS A 481 -35.22 -14.99 -31.20
N PHE A 482 -35.04 -16.31 -31.34
CA PHE A 482 -35.74 -17.10 -32.35
C PHE A 482 -37.26 -17.02 -32.19
N LEU A 483 -37.78 -17.23 -30.99
CA LEU A 483 -39.21 -17.10 -30.70
C LEU A 483 -39.74 -15.70 -31.00
N GLN A 484 -38.98 -14.66 -30.66
CA GLN A 484 -39.30 -13.26 -30.96
C GLN A 484 -39.45 -13.00 -32.48
N THR A 485 -38.60 -13.62 -33.26
CA THR A 485 -38.57 -13.41 -34.72
C THR A 485 -39.63 -14.21 -35.43
N LYS A 486 -39.87 -15.46 -35.01
CA LYS A 486 -40.75 -16.41 -35.72
C LYS A 486 -42.20 -16.39 -35.27
N TYR A 487 -42.46 -16.06 -34.01
CA TYR A 487 -43.79 -16.12 -33.40
C TYR A 487 -44.26 -14.74 -32.94
N LEU A 488 -44.33 -13.80 -33.87
CA LEU A 488 -44.83 -12.44 -33.63
C LEU A 488 -46.27 -12.47 -33.07
N GLY A 489 -46.50 -11.74 -31.97
CA GLY A 489 -47.83 -11.62 -31.36
C GLY A 489 -48.19 -12.70 -30.34
N GLN A 490 -47.38 -13.73 -30.14
CA GLN A 490 -47.59 -14.66 -29.02
C GLN A 490 -47.13 -14.04 -27.69
N LYS A 491 -47.95 -14.30 -26.64
CA LYS A 491 -47.58 -13.89 -25.28
C LYS A 491 -46.36 -14.70 -24.81
N ARG A 492 -45.31 -13.98 -24.43
CA ARG A 492 -44.04 -14.56 -23.96
C ARG A 492 -43.63 -13.92 -22.66
N PHE A 493 -42.90 -14.67 -21.85
CA PHE A 493 -42.24 -14.22 -20.66
C PHE A 493 -40.75 -14.41 -20.88
N SER A 494 -40.00 -13.31 -20.82
CA SER A 494 -38.54 -13.32 -20.91
C SER A 494 -37.93 -13.55 -19.53
N LEU A 495 -36.73 -14.15 -19.51
CA LEU A 495 -35.89 -14.26 -18.31
C LEU A 495 -34.92 -13.09 -18.18
N GLU A 496 -35.12 -11.98 -18.88
CA GLU A 496 -34.25 -10.81 -18.80
C GLU A 496 -34.02 -10.37 -17.35
N GLY A 497 -32.74 -10.38 -16.93
CA GLY A 497 -32.31 -10.15 -15.55
C GLY A 497 -32.33 -11.39 -14.65
N GLY A 498 -32.82 -12.52 -15.11
CA GLY A 498 -32.87 -13.80 -14.40
C GLY A 498 -32.20 -14.95 -15.14
N GLU A 499 -31.39 -14.68 -16.16
CA GLU A 499 -30.76 -15.67 -17.05
C GLU A 499 -29.88 -16.66 -16.30
N SER A 500 -29.32 -16.27 -15.15
CA SER A 500 -28.53 -17.13 -14.27
C SER A 500 -29.30 -18.34 -13.74
N LEU A 501 -30.66 -18.31 -13.77
CA LEU A 501 -31.48 -19.46 -13.40
C LEU A 501 -31.22 -20.67 -14.32
N ILE A 502 -30.91 -20.45 -15.60
CA ILE A 502 -30.69 -21.52 -16.58
C ILE A 502 -29.44 -22.35 -16.26
N PRO A 503 -28.22 -21.75 -16.13
CA PRO A 503 -27.07 -22.54 -15.71
C PRO A 503 -27.18 -23.07 -14.28
N LEU A 504 -27.95 -22.42 -13.38
CA LEU A 504 -28.25 -22.94 -12.07
C LEU A 504 -29.02 -24.27 -12.15
N LEU A 505 -30.09 -24.33 -12.95
CA LEU A 505 -30.88 -25.56 -13.16
C LEU A 505 -30.11 -26.63 -13.94
N ASP A 506 -29.19 -26.23 -14.84
CA ASP A 506 -28.30 -27.17 -15.56
C ASP A 506 -27.24 -27.79 -14.64
N ALA A 507 -26.91 -27.14 -13.53
CA ALA A 507 -25.93 -27.61 -12.55
C ALA A 507 -26.53 -28.53 -11.46
N VAL A 508 -27.84 -28.48 -11.23
CA VAL A 508 -28.60 -29.31 -10.26
C VAL A 508 -29.00 -30.62 -10.88
#